data_52e4c89ba4437050a114b0be90e50ae1
#
_entry.id   52e4c89ba4437050a114b0be90e50ae1
#
_cell.length_a   1.000
_cell.length_b   1.000
_cell.length_c   1.000
_cell.angle_alpha   90.00
_cell.angle_beta   90.00
_cell.angle_gamma   90.00
#
_symmetry.space_group_name_H-M   'P 1'
#
loop_
_entity.id
_entity.type
_entity.pdbx_description
1 polymer ?
#
loop_
_entity_poly.entity_id
_entity_poly.type
_entity_poly.pdbx_seq_one_letter_code
_entity_poly.pdbx_strand_id
1 'polypeptide(L)'
;MKSKIGAVKSPIIGKTLGVKNKKMQYAPHKKGVIQTKIVRTTSAEQSTFVLNETEIVELARWGAIIEKHYSERLPAQAGVKTWTPMDMEWAKDGRTGELYIVQARPETVQAERDFSKLIEYKVSGQGKELVRGISVGSKVATGITHTIM
;
A
#
# COMPACT_ATOMS: atom_id res chain seq x y z
N MET A 1 -1.99 -11.32 13.12
CA MET A 1 -0.78 -10.83 12.43
C MET A 1 -0.13 -9.67 13.18
N LYS A 2 -0.90 -8.63 13.58
CA LYS A 2 -0.40 -7.45 14.33
C LYS A 2 0.26 -7.78 15.68
N SER A 3 -0.26 -8.76 16.40
CA SER A 3 0.30 -9.22 17.70
C SER A 3 1.70 -9.83 17.60
N LYS A 4 2.14 -10.19 16.40
CA LYS A 4 3.46 -10.79 16.18
C LYS A 4 4.57 -9.77 15.89
N ILE A 5 4.20 -8.49 15.68
CA ILE A 5 5.19 -7.43 15.44
C ILE A 5 5.89 -7.12 16.77
N GLY A 6 7.12 -7.60 16.92
CA GLY A 6 7.94 -7.46 18.13
C GLY A 6 8.02 -8.68 19.03
N ALA A 7 7.16 -9.70 18.84
CA ALA A 7 7.18 -10.94 19.63
C ALA A 7 7.96 -12.08 18.94
N VAL A 8 8.27 -11.95 17.66
CA VAL A 8 8.95 -12.96 16.84
C VAL A 8 10.22 -12.38 16.24
N LYS A 9 11.28 -13.19 16.16
CA LYS A 9 12.58 -12.78 15.62
C LYS A 9 12.51 -12.26 14.17
N SER A 10 11.57 -12.76 13.35
CA SER A 10 11.24 -12.22 12.03
C SER A 10 9.74 -12.38 11.79
N PRO A 11 8.93 -11.31 11.91
CA PRO A 11 7.49 -11.37 11.66
C PRO A 11 7.14 -11.34 10.17
N ILE A 12 8.13 -11.25 9.28
CA ILE A 12 7.93 -11.21 7.82
C ILE A 12 7.62 -12.62 7.32
N ILE A 13 6.42 -12.81 6.78
CA ILE A 13 5.94 -14.11 6.28
C ILE A 13 6.15 -14.30 4.78
N GLY A 14 6.43 -13.23 4.04
CA GLY A 14 6.71 -13.29 2.61
C GLY A 14 7.08 -11.91 2.07
N LYS A 15 7.86 -11.90 1.00
CA LYS A 15 8.24 -10.70 0.25
C LYS A 15 8.09 -10.98 -1.24
N THR A 16 7.47 -10.07 -1.97
CA THR A 16 7.37 -10.13 -3.43
C THR A 16 8.02 -8.88 -4.03
N LEU A 17 8.90 -9.10 -4.99
CA LEU A 17 9.57 -8.01 -5.68
C LEU A 17 8.58 -7.35 -6.67
N GLY A 18 8.28 -6.09 -6.44
CA GLY A 18 7.41 -5.31 -7.31
C GLY A 18 8.16 -4.73 -8.51
N VAL A 19 7.40 -4.30 -9.53
CA VAL A 19 7.93 -3.56 -10.67
C VAL A 19 8.20 -2.12 -10.26
N LYS A 20 9.44 -1.66 -10.44
CA LYS A 20 9.91 -0.33 -10.04
C LYS A 20 10.55 0.38 -11.21
N ASN A 21 9.74 0.88 -12.14
CA ASN A 21 10.23 1.51 -13.37
C ASN A 21 10.75 2.94 -13.18
N LYS A 22 10.35 3.58 -12.08
CA LYS A 22 10.67 4.98 -11.79
C LYS A 22 11.05 5.14 -10.32
N LYS A 23 11.90 6.13 -10.07
CA LYS A 23 12.24 6.62 -8.72
C LYS A 23 12.24 8.14 -8.70
N MET A 24 11.96 8.71 -7.54
CA MET A 24 12.17 10.12 -7.29
C MET A 24 13.56 10.30 -6.66
N GLN A 25 14.32 11.28 -7.11
CA GLN A 25 15.61 11.62 -6.53
C GLN A 25 15.79 13.12 -6.45
N TYR A 26 16.69 13.57 -5.58
CA TYR A 26 17.05 14.99 -5.51
C TYR A 26 17.64 15.48 -6.84
N ALA A 27 17.20 16.66 -7.26
CA ALA A 27 17.76 17.36 -8.41
C ALA A 27 18.88 18.32 -7.97
N PRO A 28 19.84 18.68 -8.86
CA PRO A 28 20.83 19.71 -8.57
C PRO A 28 20.14 21.04 -8.20
N HIS A 29 20.61 21.66 -7.12
CA HIS A 29 20.03 22.89 -6.60
C HIS A 29 20.25 24.10 -7.51
N LYS A 30 19.18 24.90 -7.70
CA LYS A 30 19.31 26.34 -7.97
C LYS A 30 18.86 27.10 -6.71
N LYS A 31 19.82 27.85 -6.10
CA LYS A 31 19.57 28.81 -5.00
C LYS A 31 18.72 28.26 -3.82
N GLY A 32 19.19 27.23 -3.13
CA GLY A 32 18.67 26.84 -1.82
C GLY A 32 17.30 26.13 -1.79
N VAL A 33 16.66 25.90 -2.93
CA VAL A 33 15.40 25.17 -3.01
C VAL A 33 15.68 23.69 -3.28
N ILE A 34 15.25 22.81 -2.37
CA ILE A 34 15.31 21.36 -2.58
C ILE A 34 14.28 21.01 -3.65
N GLN A 35 14.75 20.48 -4.77
CA GLN A 35 13.90 19.99 -5.85
C GLN A 35 14.10 18.50 -6.02
N THR A 36 13.06 17.82 -6.47
CA THR A 36 13.10 16.41 -6.83
C THR A 36 12.77 16.24 -8.30
N LYS A 37 13.25 15.16 -8.89
CA LYS A 37 12.91 14.74 -10.25
C LYS A 37 12.63 13.26 -10.30
N ILE A 38 11.73 12.87 -11.19
CA ILE A 38 11.44 11.48 -11.48
C ILE A 38 12.37 10.99 -12.58
N VAL A 39 13.05 9.88 -12.33
CA VAL A 39 13.95 9.24 -13.30
C VAL A 39 13.61 7.75 -13.42
N ARG A 40 14.06 7.13 -14.51
CA ARG A 40 13.97 5.68 -14.67
C ARG A 40 14.94 4.98 -13.72
N THR A 41 14.54 3.83 -13.20
CA THR A 41 15.42 2.95 -12.44
C THR A 41 16.30 2.13 -13.36
N THR A 42 17.47 1.74 -12.86
CA THR A 42 18.36 0.78 -13.54
C THR A 42 17.86 -0.65 -13.35
N SER A 43 18.36 -1.58 -14.17
CA SER A 43 18.04 -3.01 -14.02
C SER A 43 18.43 -3.56 -12.65
N ALA A 44 19.56 -3.11 -12.10
CA ALA A 44 20.02 -3.49 -10.77
C ALA A 44 19.04 -3.02 -9.67
N GLU A 45 18.55 -1.79 -9.77
CA GLU A 45 17.54 -1.26 -8.82
C GLU A 45 16.19 -1.99 -8.95
N GLN A 46 15.83 -2.41 -10.16
CA GLN A 46 14.59 -3.17 -10.37
C GLN A 46 14.66 -4.57 -9.76
N SER A 47 15.82 -5.19 -9.73
CA SER A 47 16.03 -6.55 -9.20
C SER A 47 16.26 -6.62 -7.69
N THR A 48 16.32 -5.49 -6.98
CA THR A 48 16.58 -5.44 -5.53
C THR A 48 15.39 -4.89 -4.75
N PHE A 49 15.19 -5.34 -3.52
CA PHE A 49 14.20 -4.74 -2.61
C PHE A 49 14.65 -3.34 -2.16
N VAL A 50 13.72 -2.40 -2.07
CA VAL A 50 13.98 -1.03 -1.60
C VAL A 50 14.27 -1.00 -0.10
N LEU A 51 13.54 -1.84 0.65
CA LEU A 51 13.63 -1.92 2.10
C LEU A 51 14.32 -3.21 2.56
N ASN A 52 15.14 -3.08 3.58
CA ASN A 52 15.65 -4.23 4.33
C ASN A 52 14.62 -4.71 5.36
N GLU A 53 14.89 -5.83 6.05
CA GLU A 53 13.94 -6.44 6.99
C GLU A 53 13.69 -5.59 8.24
N THR A 54 14.70 -4.90 8.72
CA THR A 54 14.58 -3.99 9.86
C THR A 54 13.64 -2.83 9.52
N GLU A 55 13.82 -2.22 8.36
CA GLU A 55 12.98 -1.13 7.87
C GLU A 55 11.52 -1.57 7.64
N ILE A 56 11.31 -2.79 7.12
CA ILE A 56 9.97 -3.36 6.96
C ILE A 56 9.27 -3.50 8.30
N VAL A 57 9.97 -4.02 9.31
CA VAL A 57 9.43 -4.20 10.66
C VAL A 57 9.15 -2.85 11.33
N GLU A 58 10.02 -1.86 11.11
CA GLU A 58 9.84 -0.51 11.64
C GLU A 58 8.59 0.17 11.05
N LEU A 59 8.42 0.15 9.74
CA LEU A 59 7.21 0.65 9.08
C LEU A 59 5.94 -0.08 9.57
N ALA A 60 6.02 -1.39 9.77
CA ALA A 60 4.89 -2.14 10.31
C ALA A 60 4.53 -1.75 11.74
N ARG A 61 5.52 -1.41 12.58
CA ARG A 61 5.30 -0.86 13.93
C ARG A 61 4.64 0.51 13.88
N TRP A 62 5.15 1.42 13.05
CA TRP A 62 4.53 2.74 12.86
C TRP A 62 3.10 2.63 12.38
N GLY A 63 2.85 1.72 11.43
CA GLY A 63 1.51 1.43 10.95
C GLY A 63 0.56 0.99 12.07
N ALA A 64 1.01 0.09 12.94
CA ALA A 64 0.21 -0.37 14.07
C ALA A 64 -0.06 0.75 15.10
N ILE A 65 0.90 1.65 15.33
CA ILE A 65 0.75 2.80 16.22
C ILE A 65 -0.27 3.80 15.67
N ILE A 66 -0.13 4.15 14.38
CA ILE A 66 -1.02 5.09 13.70
C ILE A 66 -2.45 4.54 13.69
N GLU A 67 -2.63 3.30 13.29
CA GLU A 67 -3.94 2.65 13.25
C GLU A 67 -4.61 2.61 14.62
N LYS A 68 -3.86 2.25 15.67
CA LYS A 68 -4.36 2.27 17.05
C LYS A 68 -4.82 3.68 17.44
N HIS A 69 -3.98 4.69 17.17
CA HIS A 69 -4.26 6.07 17.50
C HIS A 69 -5.56 6.57 16.87
N TYR A 70 -5.76 6.32 15.58
CA TYR A 70 -6.98 6.74 14.89
C TYR A 70 -8.20 5.92 15.31
N SER A 71 -8.05 4.61 15.53
CA SER A 71 -9.12 3.75 16.02
C SER A 71 -9.64 4.15 17.41
N GLU A 72 -8.78 4.75 18.24
CA GLU A 72 -9.17 5.22 19.58
C GLU A 72 -9.82 6.62 19.57
N ARG A 73 -9.55 7.44 18.55
CA ARG A 73 -9.96 8.86 18.50
C ARG A 73 -11.09 9.16 17.54
N LEU A 74 -11.25 8.39 16.48
CA LEU A 74 -12.36 8.57 15.57
C LEU A 74 -13.66 8.11 16.24
N PRO A 75 -14.78 8.88 16.06
CA PRO A 75 -16.05 8.52 16.65
C PRO A 75 -16.50 7.17 16.14
N ALA A 76 -16.96 6.32 17.06
CA ALA A 76 -17.55 5.04 16.72
C ALA A 76 -18.80 5.26 15.86
N GLN A 77 -18.85 4.69 14.67
CA GLN A 77 -20.09 4.64 13.91
C GLN A 77 -21.08 3.71 14.62
N ALA A 78 -22.29 4.20 14.87
CA ALA A 78 -23.39 3.45 15.49
C ALA A 78 -23.08 2.86 16.89
N GLY A 79 -22.26 3.51 17.72
CA GLY A 79 -22.00 3.07 19.10
C GLY A 79 -21.07 1.86 19.26
N VAL A 80 -20.57 1.32 18.17
CA VAL A 80 -19.55 0.25 18.18
C VAL A 80 -18.18 0.86 17.99
N LYS A 81 -17.26 0.62 18.94
CA LYS A 81 -15.85 1.00 18.79
C LYS A 81 -15.23 0.16 17.68
N THR A 82 -15.23 0.68 16.46
CA THR A 82 -14.73 -0.01 15.29
C THR A 82 -13.24 0.27 15.11
N TRP A 83 -12.53 -0.78 14.81
CA TRP A 83 -11.18 -0.68 14.30
C TRP A 83 -11.18 0.09 12.98
N THR A 84 -10.31 1.11 12.86
CA THR A 84 -10.19 1.96 11.68
C THR A 84 -8.91 1.59 10.93
N PRO A 85 -9.02 0.85 9.82
CA PRO A 85 -7.85 0.59 8.97
C PRO A 85 -7.33 1.88 8.38
N MET A 86 -6.01 1.97 8.22
CA MET A 86 -5.34 3.17 7.75
C MET A 86 -4.54 2.88 6.47
N ASP A 87 -4.73 3.72 5.46
CA ASP A 87 -3.82 3.87 4.34
C ASP A 87 -2.65 4.75 4.75
N MET A 88 -1.43 4.32 4.45
CA MET A 88 -0.24 5.09 4.77
C MET A 88 0.69 5.16 3.58
N GLU A 89 1.22 6.37 3.36
CA GLU A 89 2.29 6.61 2.41
C GLU A 89 3.59 6.85 3.17
N TRP A 90 4.67 6.33 2.66
CA TRP A 90 5.99 6.47 3.25
C TRP A 90 7.03 6.86 2.20
N ALA A 91 8.12 7.45 2.64
CA ALA A 91 9.29 7.76 1.82
C ALA A 91 10.58 7.40 2.55
N LYS A 92 11.61 7.05 1.78
CA LYS A 92 12.97 6.87 2.28
C LYS A 92 13.84 7.99 1.72
N ASP A 93 14.47 8.76 2.61
CA ASP A 93 15.38 9.83 2.20
C ASP A 93 16.62 9.24 1.52
N GLY A 94 16.91 9.74 0.32
CA GLY A 94 18.03 9.23 -0.50
C GLY A 94 19.41 9.67 0.00
N ARG A 95 19.51 10.61 0.95
CA ARG A 95 20.77 11.10 1.52
C ARG A 95 21.06 10.48 2.88
N THR A 96 20.05 10.46 3.76
CA THR A 96 20.19 9.95 5.13
C THR A 96 19.84 8.47 5.24
N GLY A 97 19.03 7.95 4.32
CA GLY A 97 18.48 6.61 4.39
C GLY A 97 17.33 6.47 5.38
N GLU A 98 16.90 7.55 6.02
CA GLU A 98 15.82 7.54 7.02
C GLU A 98 14.45 7.34 6.37
N LEU A 99 13.56 6.70 7.11
CA LEU A 99 12.17 6.46 6.72
C LEU A 99 11.26 7.54 7.30
N TYR A 100 10.24 7.91 6.56
CA TYR A 100 9.23 8.89 6.94
C TYR A 100 7.86 8.40 6.53
N ILE A 101 6.86 8.58 7.41
CA ILE A 101 5.45 8.54 7.01
C ILE A 101 5.08 9.92 6.48
N VAL A 102 4.67 9.99 5.22
CA VAL A 102 4.36 11.25 4.54
C VAL A 102 2.87 11.53 4.49
N GLN A 103 2.04 10.47 4.59
CA GLN A 103 0.59 10.60 4.70
C GLN A 103 0.01 9.43 5.49
N ALA A 104 -1.05 9.69 6.25
CA ALA A 104 -1.91 8.67 6.84
C ALA A 104 -3.37 9.13 6.74
N ARG A 105 -4.27 8.25 6.29
CA ARG A 105 -5.70 8.52 6.17
C ARG A 105 -6.51 7.25 6.48
N PRO A 106 -7.74 7.39 7.01
CA PRO A 106 -8.65 6.25 7.16
C PRO A 106 -8.93 5.61 5.80
N GLU A 107 -8.84 4.28 5.77
CA GLU A 107 -9.20 3.48 4.60
C GLU A 107 -10.70 3.20 4.64
N THR A 108 -11.45 3.74 3.68
CA THR A 108 -12.91 3.71 3.67
C THR A 108 -13.49 2.47 3.01
N VAL A 109 -12.77 1.86 2.07
CA VAL A 109 -13.27 0.70 1.28
C VAL A 109 -13.24 -0.59 2.09
N GLN A 110 -12.21 -0.81 2.92
CA GLN A 110 -12.10 -2.02 3.75
C GLN A 110 -12.99 -1.95 5.00
N ALA A 111 -13.30 -0.73 5.48
CA ALA A 111 -14.17 -0.54 6.63
C ALA A 111 -15.63 -0.99 6.35
N GLU A 112 -16.04 -0.97 5.08
CA GLU A 112 -17.38 -1.41 4.64
C GLU A 112 -17.44 -2.91 4.29
N ARG A 113 -16.33 -3.63 4.34
CA ARG A 113 -16.29 -5.07 4.03
C ARG A 113 -16.88 -5.89 5.18
N ASP A 114 -17.90 -6.66 4.86
CA ASP A 114 -18.40 -7.74 5.73
C ASP A 114 -17.41 -8.91 5.68
N PHE A 115 -16.52 -9.00 6.66
CA PHE A 115 -15.53 -10.08 6.79
C PHE A 115 -16.15 -11.42 7.19
N SER A 116 -17.45 -11.48 7.49
CA SER A 116 -18.15 -12.73 7.79
C SER A 116 -18.45 -13.55 6.54
N LYS A 117 -18.34 -12.95 5.35
CA LYS A 117 -18.63 -13.58 4.07
C LYS A 117 -17.42 -13.54 3.14
N LEU A 118 -16.94 -14.71 2.75
CA LEU A 118 -15.97 -14.86 1.66
C LEU A 118 -16.73 -15.05 0.35
N ILE A 119 -16.75 -14.03 -0.50
CA ILE A 119 -17.35 -14.12 -1.84
C ILE A 119 -16.22 -14.39 -2.83
N GLU A 120 -16.25 -15.54 -3.46
CA GLU A 120 -15.33 -15.92 -4.53
C GLU A 120 -16.10 -15.97 -5.85
N TYR A 121 -15.60 -15.21 -6.84
CA TYR A 121 -16.15 -15.25 -8.20
C TYR A 121 -15.32 -16.18 -9.07
N LYS A 122 -15.97 -17.13 -9.73
CA LYS A 122 -15.34 -18.05 -10.67
C LYS A 122 -15.93 -17.82 -12.06
N VAL A 123 -15.06 -17.72 -13.05
CA VAL A 123 -15.50 -17.70 -14.47
C VAL A 123 -15.94 -19.10 -14.84
N SER A 124 -17.22 -19.26 -15.18
CA SER A 124 -17.82 -20.57 -15.52
C SER A 124 -17.81 -20.89 -17.01
N GLY A 125 -17.48 -19.93 -17.88
CA GLY A 125 -17.47 -20.07 -19.32
C GLY A 125 -16.17 -19.61 -19.95
N GLN A 126 -15.96 -20.02 -21.21
CA GLN A 126 -14.88 -19.49 -22.04
C GLN A 126 -15.38 -18.30 -22.84
N GLY A 127 -14.73 -17.14 -22.68
CA GLY A 127 -14.99 -15.94 -23.45
C GLY A 127 -13.71 -15.44 -24.10
N LYS A 128 -13.85 -14.54 -25.09
CA LYS A 128 -12.70 -13.85 -25.68
C LYS A 128 -12.20 -12.79 -24.71
N GLU A 129 -10.94 -12.89 -24.30
CA GLU A 129 -10.29 -11.83 -23.54
C GLU A 129 -10.10 -10.60 -24.43
N LEU A 130 -10.70 -9.47 -24.04
CA LEU A 130 -10.59 -8.20 -24.78
C LEU A 130 -9.50 -7.32 -24.21
N VAL A 131 -9.33 -7.33 -22.87
CA VAL A 131 -8.34 -6.53 -22.18
C VAL A 131 -7.98 -7.20 -20.84
N ARG A 132 -6.77 -7.02 -20.40
CA ARG A 132 -6.28 -7.49 -19.09
C ARG A 132 -5.70 -6.32 -18.30
N GLY A 133 -5.98 -6.28 -17.00
CA GLY A 133 -5.48 -5.24 -16.11
C GLY A 133 -5.40 -5.74 -14.67
N ILE A 134 -4.98 -4.85 -13.76
CA ILE A 134 -4.95 -5.12 -12.31
C ILE A 134 -6.27 -4.62 -11.73
N SER A 135 -6.99 -5.48 -11.01
CA SER A 135 -8.24 -5.09 -10.36
C SER A 135 -7.99 -4.14 -9.19
N VAL A 136 -8.81 -3.09 -9.10
CA VAL A 136 -8.83 -2.12 -7.99
C VAL A 136 -10.01 -2.41 -7.05
N GLY A 137 -10.27 -3.66 -6.78
CA GLY A 137 -11.37 -4.07 -5.92
C GLY A 137 -11.76 -5.51 -6.15
N SER A 138 -12.79 -5.96 -5.42
CA SER A 138 -13.28 -7.34 -5.44
C SER A 138 -14.64 -7.50 -6.14
N LYS A 139 -15.17 -6.44 -6.73
CA LYS A 139 -16.48 -6.46 -7.40
C LYS A 139 -16.35 -6.95 -8.83
N VAL A 140 -17.34 -7.70 -9.30
CA VAL A 140 -17.49 -8.12 -10.68
C VAL A 140 -18.72 -7.41 -11.26
N ALA A 141 -18.59 -6.89 -12.48
CA ALA A 141 -19.69 -6.28 -13.19
C ALA A 141 -19.90 -6.98 -14.53
N THR A 142 -21.14 -7.02 -14.99
CA THR A 142 -21.52 -7.50 -16.32
C THR A 142 -22.32 -6.42 -17.05
N GLY A 143 -22.18 -6.34 -18.35
CA GLY A 143 -22.89 -5.33 -19.13
C GLY A 143 -22.54 -5.35 -20.62
N ILE A 144 -23.17 -4.46 -21.38
CA ILE A 144 -22.89 -4.24 -22.80
C ILE A 144 -21.64 -3.37 -22.91
N THR A 145 -20.70 -3.79 -23.76
CA THR A 145 -19.48 -3.02 -24.02
C THR A 145 -19.79 -1.80 -24.90
N HIS A 146 -19.41 -0.61 -24.45
CA HIS A 146 -19.42 0.62 -25.23
C HIS A 146 -17.98 1.06 -25.51
N THR A 147 -17.68 1.34 -26.76
CA THR A 147 -16.40 1.96 -27.15
C THR A 147 -16.60 3.46 -27.24
N ILE A 148 -15.85 4.23 -26.47
CA ILE A 148 -15.80 5.69 -26.57
C ILE A 148 -14.63 6.02 -27.49
N MET A 149 -14.92 6.66 -28.64
CA MET A 149 -13.91 7.19 -29.56
C MET A 149 -13.55 8.62 -29.21
#